data_9056ce25d44fd25be33820fd0a19eb8a
#
_entry.id   9056ce25d44fd25be33820fd0a19eb8a
#
_cell.length_a   1.000
_cell.length_b   1.000
_cell.length_c   1.000
_cell.angle_alpha   90.00
_cell.angle_beta   90.00
_cell.angle_gamma   90.00
#
_symmetry.space_group_name_H-M   'P 1'
#
loop_
_entity.id
_entity.type
_entity.pdbx_description
1 polymer ?
#
loop_
_entity_poly.entity_id
_entity_poly.type
_entity_poly.pdbx_seq_one_letter_code
_entity_poly.pdbx_strand_id
1 'polypeptide(L)'
;MKKKFLKTLLVTAVMGAMFSFHAYAGETKELIPMDQINVTEDADGSEDGQQGAREYAKQQAGESVRENMGRGYQFRYLSSTAVDSGYYADTEQQGVDVSYHQGYIDWAQVKASGMEFAMIRVGYRGYEGGNIAGDVRFEENIQNALAAGMKVGIYFFSQALTDQEAREEASYTINMIQKYNITYPVVFDWETAPGYRTYDIPLASWQMNDMATTFCDMVASYGYIPMVYSNTTDFKNRYDYASLSSKYYIWYARYPSYYGGTTWYHSGDRKPNYDNNIQFNIWQYMSDGTVPGIHTDCDVNVTFNDFTKVRQPAPMPAPTPTPVEVQLSASDSSICIDSGNRIISGLNAGVTSTDLQNSFSGFYVSVNGNSPESSQVFTLKTGDELVFTPKEAYTYLTVTTYNLSVTGDVDGDGEMNVLDMEKIQKSLLGIGPLTTLQQRAARMTGSDEISIFDMERIQKCLIGLDHL
;
A
#
# COMPACT_ATOMS: atom_id res chain seq x y z
N MET A 1 44.30 -38.17 -60.28
CA MET A 1 43.21 -37.19 -60.24
C MET A 1 42.39 -37.43 -58.96
N LYS A 2 42.59 -36.58 -57.97
CA LYS A 2 41.99 -36.70 -56.65
C LYS A 2 40.71 -35.85 -56.60
N LYS A 3 39.54 -36.48 -56.46
CA LYS A 3 38.27 -35.81 -56.18
C LYS A 3 38.16 -35.53 -54.68
N LYS A 4 38.17 -34.28 -54.29
CA LYS A 4 37.85 -33.82 -52.94
C LYS A 4 36.32 -33.83 -52.78
N PHE A 5 35.81 -34.66 -51.85
CA PHE A 5 34.43 -34.57 -51.35
C PHE A 5 34.35 -33.41 -50.34
N LEU A 6 33.59 -32.40 -50.69
CA LEU A 6 33.23 -31.31 -49.78
C LEU A 6 31.99 -31.78 -48.97
N LYS A 7 32.18 -32.07 -47.70
CA LYS A 7 31.06 -32.32 -46.78
C LYS A 7 30.47 -30.97 -46.38
N THR A 8 29.34 -30.67 -46.94
CA THR A 8 28.50 -29.56 -46.45
C THR A 8 27.87 -29.96 -45.13
N LEU A 9 28.34 -29.36 -44.04
CA LEU A 9 27.77 -29.49 -42.73
C LEU A 9 26.55 -28.55 -42.65
N LEU A 10 25.35 -29.13 -42.72
CA LEU A 10 24.10 -28.40 -42.51
C LEU A 10 23.98 -28.16 -41.00
N VAL A 11 24.39 -27.02 -40.54
CA VAL A 11 24.09 -26.54 -39.17
C VAL A 11 22.68 -26.03 -39.19
N THR A 12 21.73 -26.85 -38.79
CA THR A 12 20.40 -26.43 -38.42
C THR A 12 20.54 -25.62 -37.11
N ALA A 13 20.59 -24.31 -37.23
CA ALA A 13 20.41 -23.42 -36.08
C ALA A 13 18.99 -23.59 -35.61
N VAL A 14 18.78 -24.40 -34.59
CA VAL A 14 17.61 -24.32 -33.74
C VAL A 14 17.71 -22.96 -33.03
N MET A 15 17.06 -21.96 -33.57
CA MET A 15 16.72 -20.76 -32.81
C MET A 15 15.72 -21.18 -31.72
N GLY A 16 16.26 -21.68 -30.63
CA GLY A 16 15.57 -21.64 -29.38
C GLY A 16 15.38 -20.16 -29.07
N ALA A 17 14.18 -19.65 -29.23
CA ALA A 17 13.78 -18.40 -28.64
C ALA A 17 13.90 -18.61 -27.13
N MET A 18 15.07 -18.35 -26.59
CA MET A 18 15.21 -18.00 -25.18
C MET A 18 14.45 -16.70 -25.01
N PHE A 19 13.19 -16.78 -24.71
CA PHE A 19 12.54 -15.73 -23.95
C PHE A 19 13.18 -15.77 -22.57
N SER A 20 14.37 -15.17 -22.47
CA SER A 20 14.82 -14.68 -21.21
C SER A 20 13.67 -13.80 -20.71
N PHE A 21 13.09 -14.17 -19.58
CA PHE A 21 12.57 -13.16 -18.70
C PHE A 21 13.67 -12.10 -18.66
N HIS A 22 13.49 -11.06 -19.42
CA HIS A 22 14.19 -9.85 -19.13
C HIS A 22 13.76 -9.58 -17.71
N ALA A 23 14.68 -9.82 -16.76
CA ALA A 23 14.56 -9.21 -15.47
C ALA A 23 14.07 -7.81 -15.79
N TYR A 24 12.93 -7.43 -15.31
CA TYR A 24 12.44 -6.07 -15.36
C TYR A 24 13.45 -5.23 -14.57
N ALA A 25 14.62 -5.04 -15.15
CA ALA A 25 15.63 -4.08 -14.74
C ALA A 25 15.27 -2.73 -15.38
N GLY A 26 13.97 -2.46 -15.47
CA GLY A 26 13.46 -1.13 -15.64
C GLY A 26 13.64 -0.38 -14.33
N GLU A 27 13.83 0.91 -14.41
CA GLU A 27 13.81 1.80 -13.25
C GLU A 27 12.62 1.44 -12.38
N THR A 28 12.83 1.34 -11.06
CA THR A 28 11.75 1.09 -10.11
C THR A 28 10.72 2.18 -10.31
N LYS A 29 9.48 1.80 -10.61
CA LYS A 29 8.40 2.76 -10.71
C LYS A 29 8.17 3.34 -9.32
N GLU A 30 8.31 4.64 -9.18
CA GLU A 30 8.15 5.32 -7.90
C GLU A 30 6.75 5.08 -7.33
N LEU A 31 6.69 4.69 -6.05
CA LEU A 31 5.42 4.55 -5.34
C LEU A 31 4.80 5.92 -5.11
N ILE A 32 3.50 6.00 -5.23
CA ILE A 32 2.76 7.14 -4.70
C ILE A 32 2.80 7.04 -3.18
N PRO A 33 3.29 8.06 -2.47
CA PRO A 33 3.27 8.10 -1.01
C PRO A 33 1.85 7.92 -0.46
N MET A 34 1.71 7.24 0.67
CA MET A 34 0.39 6.92 1.26
C MET A 34 -0.43 8.15 1.60
N ASP A 35 0.20 9.24 1.98
CA ASP A 35 -0.43 10.54 2.24
C ASP A 35 -0.95 11.28 0.99
N GLN A 36 -0.55 10.82 -0.20
CA GLN A 36 -1.04 11.32 -1.48
C GLN A 36 -2.12 10.42 -2.10
N ILE A 37 -2.37 9.26 -1.49
CA ILE A 37 -3.45 8.36 -1.89
C ILE A 37 -4.68 8.70 -1.03
N ASN A 38 -5.82 8.94 -1.68
CA ASN A 38 -7.06 9.19 -0.96
C ASN A 38 -7.60 7.87 -0.38
N VAL A 39 -7.20 7.58 0.85
CA VAL A 39 -7.63 6.40 1.61
C VAL A 39 -8.71 6.82 2.59
N THR A 40 -9.83 6.12 2.59
CA THR A 40 -10.93 6.32 3.53
C THR A 40 -10.96 5.17 4.55
N GLU A 41 -11.42 5.48 5.76
CA GLU A 41 -11.80 4.45 6.72
C GLU A 41 -13.22 3.99 6.39
N ASP A 42 -13.32 2.85 5.71
CA ASP A 42 -14.60 2.16 5.53
C ASP A 42 -14.67 1.01 6.52
N ALA A 43 -15.16 1.34 7.72
CA ALA A 43 -15.20 0.38 8.83
C ALA A 43 -16.27 -0.71 8.65
N ASP A 44 -17.27 -0.52 7.80
CA ASP A 44 -18.39 -1.42 7.60
C ASP A 44 -18.45 -2.07 6.21
N GLY A 45 -17.54 -1.69 5.30
CA GLY A 45 -17.51 -2.20 3.94
C GLY A 45 -18.68 -1.73 3.08
N SER A 46 -19.30 -0.61 3.41
CA SER A 46 -20.49 -0.09 2.73
C SER A 46 -20.25 0.25 1.25
N GLU A 47 -19.01 0.57 0.89
CA GLU A 47 -18.59 0.83 -0.49
C GLU A 47 -17.91 -0.37 -1.17
N ASP A 48 -17.91 -1.55 -0.53
CA ASP A 48 -17.37 -2.77 -1.09
C ASP A 48 -18.39 -3.46 -1.98
N GLY A 49 -18.36 -3.23 -3.24
CA GLY A 49 -19.25 -3.86 -4.21
C GLY A 49 -18.92 -5.31 -4.58
N GLN A 50 -17.89 -5.94 -4.02
CA GLN A 50 -17.39 -7.25 -4.47
C GLN A 50 -18.46 -8.36 -4.44
N GLN A 51 -19.37 -8.35 -3.47
CA GLN A 51 -20.45 -9.32 -3.43
C GLN A 51 -21.38 -9.22 -4.63
N GLY A 52 -21.73 -8.02 -5.07
CA GLY A 52 -22.53 -7.79 -6.28
C GLY A 52 -21.81 -8.24 -7.54
N ALA A 53 -20.50 -8.02 -7.65
CA ALA A 53 -19.70 -8.51 -8.77
C ALA A 53 -19.71 -10.05 -8.83
N ARG A 54 -19.58 -10.72 -7.69
CA ARG A 54 -19.68 -12.19 -7.60
C ARG A 54 -21.03 -12.71 -8.06
N GLU A 55 -22.12 -12.13 -7.59
CA GLU A 55 -23.47 -12.55 -8.01
C GLU A 55 -23.69 -12.32 -9.51
N TYR A 56 -23.21 -11.22 -10.05
CA TYR A 56 -23.25 -10.93 -11.49
C TYR A 56 -22.40 -11.93 -12.29
N ALA A 57 -21.20 -12.23 -11.83
CA ALA A 57 -20.32 -13.24 -12.44
C ALA A 57 -20.95 -14.66 -12.43
N LYS A 58 -21.63 -15.05 -11.32
CA LYS A 58 -22.39 -16.30 -11.22
C LYS A 58 -23.51 -16.37 -12.26
N GLN A 59 -24.25 -15.28 -12.42
CA GLN A 59 -25.33 -15.19 -13.41
C GLN A 59 -24.79 -15.36 -14.83
N GLN A 60 -23.72 -14.65 -15.18
CA GLN A 60 -23.08 -14.74 -16.51
C GLN A 60 -22.52 -16.15 -16.76
N ALA A 61 -21.91 -16.77 -15.76
CA ALA A 61 -21.43 -18.15 -15.86
C ALA A 61 -22.57 -19.15 -16.08
N GLY A 62 -23.72 -18.96 -15.43
CA GLY A 62 -24.91 -19.79 -15.58
C GLY A 62 -25.51 -19.71 -16.99
N GLU A 63 -25.49 -18.58 -17.63
CA GLU A 63 -25.98 -18.38 -19.01
C GLU A 63 -25.06 -19.03 -20.04
N SER A 64 -23.73 -18.89 -19.89
CA SER A 64 -22.75 -19.50 -20.81
C SER A 64 -22.71 -21.04 -20.78
N VAL A 65 -23.11 -21.67 -19.69
CA VAL A 65 -23.14 -23.13 -19.53
C VAL A 65 -24.32 -23.76 -20.29
N ARG A 66 -25.44 -23.04 -20.43
CA ARG A 66 -26.60 -23.57 -21.18
C ARG A 66 -26.34 -23.70 -22.68
N GLU A 67 -25.48 -22.89 -23.27
CA GLU A 67 -25.19 -22.93 -24.72
C GLU A 67 -24.19 -24.03 -25.12
N ASN A 68 -23.37 -24.56 -24.21
CA ASN A 68 -22.22 -25.44 -24.53
C ASN A 68 -22.33 -26.90 -24.10
N MET A 69 -23.52 -27.38 -23.72
CA MET A 69 -23.70 -28.78 -23.25
C MET A 69 -23.51 -29.90 -24.30
N GLY A 70 -23.04 -29.60 -25.50
CA GLY A 70 -23.03 -30.56 -26.61
C GLY A 70 -21.69 -31.02 -27.19
N ARG A 71 -20.57 -30.51 -26.75
CA ARG A 71 -19.27 -30.82 -27.37
C ARG A 71 -18.21 -31.26 -26.37
N GLY A 72 -17.74 -32.49 -26.52
CA GLY A 72 -16.62 -33.05 -25.75
C GLY A 72 -15.29 -32.35 -26.12
N TYR A 73 -14.60 -31.82 -25.13
CA TYR A 73 -13.36 -31.05 -25.30
C TYR A 73 -12.17 -31.81 -24.71
N GLN A 74 -11.06 -31.77 -25.43
CA GLN A 74 -9.77 -32.29 -24.96
C GLN A 74 -8.99 -31.15 -24.26
N PHE A 75 -8.40 -31.52 -23.12
CA PHE A 75 -7.55 -30.63 -22.35
C PHE A 75 -6.25 -30.32 -23.07
N ARG A 76 -5.86 -29.06 -23.09
CA ARG A 76 -4.47 -28.66 -23.24
C ARG A 76 -4.07 -27.87 -22.00
N TYR A 77 -3.24 -28.49 -21.18
CA TYR A 77 -2.42 -27.75 -20.26
C TYR A 77 -1.56 -26.76 -21.05
N LEU A 78 -1.26 -25.61 -20.46
CA LEU A 78 -0.18 -24.78 -20.92
C LEU A 78 1.15 -25.57 -20.89
N SER A 79 1.41 -26.32 -21.94
CA SER A 79 2.78 -26.65 -22.25
C SER A 79 3.36 -25.45 -22.97
N SER A 80 4.12 -24.67 -22.22
CA SER A 80 5.13 -23.76 -22.73
C SER A 80 4.71 -22.76 -23.82
N THR A 81 4.19 -21.60 -23.44
CA THR A 81 4.51 -20.37 -24.17
C THR A 81 4.35 -19.20 -23.22
N ALA A 82 5.40 -18.71 -22.69
CA ALA A 82 5.61 -17.47 -21.98
C ALA A 82 5.91 -17.58 -20.47
N VAL A 83 5.39 -18.57 -19.75
CA VAL A 83 5.75 -18.76 -18.33
C VAL A 83 6.46 -20.08 -18.19
N ASP A 84 7.71 -20.05 -17.75
CA ASP A 84 8.64 -21.15 -17.66
C ASP A 84 8.00 -22.42 -17.11
N SER A 85 8.00 -23.49 -17.92
CA SER A 85 7.40 -24.78 -17.64
C SER A 85 8.04 -25.57 -16.47
N GLY A 86 9.03 -24.96 -15.78
CA GLY A 86 9.79 -25.59 -14.70
C GLY A 86 9.16 -25.51 -13.31
N TYR A 87 8.04 -24.83 -13.15
CA TYR A 87 7.48 -24.50 -11.82
C TYR A 87 6.12 -25.19 -11.54
N TYR A 88 5.86 -26.31 -12.17
CA TYR A 88 4.68 -27.09 -11.81
C TYR A 88 4.84 -27.75 -10.46
N ALA A 89 3.79 -27.71 -9.65
CA ALA A 89 3.69 -28.55 -8.47
C ALA A 89 3.56 -30.02 -8.91
N ASP A 90 4.15 -30.94 -8.14
CA ASP A 90 3.99 -32.38 -8.39
C ASP A 90 2.52 -32.82 -8.25
N THR A 91 1.73 -32.02 -7.51
CA THR A 91 0.31 -32.23 -7.27
C THR A 91 -0.43 -30.89 -7.37
N GLU A 92 -1.72 -30.96 -7.67
CA GLU A 92 -2.59 -29.78 -7.54
C GLU A 92 -2.61 -29.25 -6.11
N GLN A 93 -2.70 -27.93 -5.98
CA GLN A 93 -2.79 -27.26 -4.70
C GLN A 93 -4.14 -26.57 -4.59
N GLN A 94 -4.85 -26.86 -3.50
CA GLN A 94 -6.13 -26.22 -3.18
C GLN A 94 -5.90 -24.95 -2.37
N GLY A 95 -6.73 -23.93 -2.58
CA GLY A 95 -6.66 -22.69 -1.85
C GLY A 95 -8.00 -22.00 -1.73
N VAL A 96 -8.01 -20.96 -0.93
CA VAL A 96 -9.16 -20.09 -0.73
C VAL A 96 -8.81 -18.66 -1.11
N ASP A 97 -9.80 -17.86 -1.51
CA ASP A 97 -9.64 -16.43 -1.50
C ASP A 97 -10.66 -15.80 -0.53
N VAL A 98 -10.18 -14.80 0.22
CA VAL A 98 -10.90 -14.27 1.38
C VAL A 98 -10.74 -12.76 1.51
N SER A 99 -11.74 -12.16 2.13
CA SER A 99 -11.77 -10.76 2.53
C SER A 99 -12.43 -10.64 3.91
N TYR A 100 -12.80 -9.44 4.34
CA TYR A 100 -13.57 -9.26 5.57
C TYR A 100 -14.93 -9.99 5.56
N HIS A 101 -15.47 -10.29 4.38
CA HIS A 101 -16.74 -11.01 4.23
C HIS A 101 -16.76 -12.39 4.89
N GLN A 102 -15.61 -13.04 4.99
CA GLN A 102 -15.49 -14.36 5.64
C GLN A 102 -15.46 -14.25 7.18
N GLY A 103 -15.44 -13.03 7.72
CA GLY A 103 -15.42 -12.82 9.16
C GLY A 103 -14.13 -13.33 9.80
N TYR A 104 -14.29 -13.92 11.00
CA TYR A 104 -13.17 -14.59 11.68
C TYR A 104 -12.89 -15.94 11.03
N ILE A 105 -11.59 -16.20 10.77
CA ILE A 105 -11.12 -17.44 10.13
C ILE A 105 -10.15 -18.17 11.08
N ASP A 106 -10.43 -19.45 11.34
CA ASP A 106 -9.50 -20.36 12.01
C ASP A 106 -8.53 -20.95 10.96
N TRP A 107 -7.45 -20.27 10.73
CA TRP A 107 -6.45 -20.64 9.72
C TRP A 107 -5.77 -21.99 9.99
N ALA A 108 -5.72 -22.44 11.25
CA ALA A 108 -5.20 -23.76 11.58
C ALA A 108 -6.13 -24.87 11.06
N GLN A 109 -7.45 -24.69 11.18
CA GLN A 109 -8.44 -25.60 10.61
C GLN A 109 -8.46 -25.54 9.08
N VAL A 110 -8.35 -24.34 8.49
CA VAL A 110 -8.23 -24.18 7.02
C VAL A 110 -7.02 -24.95 6.50
N LYS A 111 -5.86 -24.81 7.12
CA LYS A 111 -4.67 -25.58 6.74
C LYS A 111 -4.83 -27.07 6.92
N ALA A 112 -5.39 -27.51 8.03
CA ALA A 112 -5.63 -28.92 8.34
C ALA A 112 -6.63 -29.59 7.38
N SER A 113 -7.51 -28.80 6.76
CA SER A 113 -8.48 -29.30 5.78
C SER A 113 -7.87 -29.64 4.40
N GLY A 114 -6.59 -29.31 4.19
CA GLY A 114 -5.88 -29.58 2.94
C GLY A 114 -5.69 -28.34 2.06
N MET A 115 -6.16 -27.17 2.50
CA MET A 115 -5.86 -25.91 1.80
C MET A 115 -4.39 -25.55 1.97
N GLU A 116 -3.72 -25.24 0.86
CA GLU A 116 -2.30 -24.94 0.86
C GLU A 116 -1.98 -23.46 0.70
N PHE A 117 -2.85 -22.73 0.00
CA PHE A 117 -2.64 -21.30 -0.23
C PHE A 117 -3.89 -20.49 0.06
N ALA A 118 -3.67 -19.20 0.28
CA ALA A 118 -4.72 -18.21 0.43
C ALA A 118 -4.40 -16.97 -0.40
N MET A 119 -5.40 -16.46 -1.12
CA MET A 119 -5.40 -15.13 -1.73
C MET A 119 -6.16 -14.21 -0.81
N ILE A 120 -5.51 -13.19 -0.25
CA ILE A 120 -6.10 -12.32 0.79
C ILE A 120 -6.29 -10.92 0.23
N ARG A 121 -7.49 -10.35 0.37
CA ARG A 121 -7.74 -8.98 -0.04
C ARG A 121 -7.01 -8.00 0.85
N VAL A 122 -6.21 -7.12 0.23
CA VAL A 122 -5.53 -6.04 0.96
C VAL A 122 -6.38 -4.79 1.09
N GLY A 123 -7.25 -4.55 0.13
CA GLY A 123 -8.10 -3.38 0.05
C GLY A 123 -8.89 -3.35 -1.25
N TYR A 124 -9.60 -2.28 -1.44
CA TYR A 124 -10.47 -2.07 -2.60
C TYR A 124 -10.61 -0.58 -2.92
N ARG A 125 -11.02 -0.30 -4.15
CA ARG A 125 -11.52 1.03 -4.51
C ARG A 125 -13.04 1.03 -4.47
N GLY A 126 -13.63 1.95 -3.70
CA GLY A 126 -15.06 2.06 -3.50
C GLY A 126 -15.83 2.27 -4.81
N TYR A 127 -16.95 1.60 -4.94
CA TYR A 127 -17.75 1.60 -6.18
C TYR A 127 -18.56 2.89 -6.39
N GLU A 128 -18.83 3.67 -5.34
CA GLU A 128 -19.49 4.96 -5.44
C GLU A 128 -18.50 6.12 -5.49
N GLY A 129 -17.71 6.27 -4.44
CA GLY A 129 -16.78 7.40 -4.24
C GLY A 129 -15.47 7.28 -5.00
N GLY A 130 -15.04 6.06 -5.32
CA GLY A 130 -13.77 5.80 -5.99
C GLY A 130 -12.54 6.02 -5.10
N ASN A 131 -12.71 6.16 -3.79
CA ASN A 131 -11.61 6.22 -2.83
C ASN A 131 -11.07 4.83 -2.54
N ILE A 132 -9.82 4.74 -2.15
CA ILE A 132 -9.24 3.48 -1.67
C ILE A 132 -9.65 3.27 -0.22
N ALA A 133 -10.00 2.03 0.13
CA ALA A 133 -10.20 1.59 1.51
C ALA A 133 -9.43 0.29 1.76
N GLY A 134 -8.88 0.14 2.94
CA GLY A 134 -8.25 -1.10 3.39
C GLY A 134 -9.29 -2.16 3.74
N ASP A 135 -8.97 -3.43 3.49
CA ASP A 135 -9.79 -4.50 4.04
C ASP A 135 -9.57 -4.57 5.55
N VAL A 136 -10.64 -4.37 6.32
CA VAL A 136 -10.58 -4.27 7.80
C VAL A 136 -10.06 -5.54 8.50
N ARG A 137 -10.03 -6.69 7.80
CA ARG A 137 -9.48 -7.93 8.31
C ARG A 137 -8.16 -8.35 7.67
N PHE A 138 -7.61 -7.52 6.80
CA PHE A 138 -6.37 -7.84 6.09
C PHE A 138 -5.23 -8.23 7.03
N GLU A 139 -4.95 -7.37 8.02
CA GLU A 139 -3.84 -7.59 8.96
C GLU A 139 -4.03 -8.87 9.78
N GLU A 140 -5.25 -9.11 10.27
CA GLU A 140 -5.58 -10.34 11.02
C GLU A 140 -5.42 -11.58 10.13
N ASN A 141 -5.98 -11.54 8.93
CA ASN A 141 -5.96 -12.68 8.02
C ASN A 141 -4.54 -13.03 7.57
N ILE A 142 -3.74 -12.05 7.16
CA ILE A 142 -2.40 -12.32 6.65
C ILE A 142 -1.46 -12.85 7.74
N GLN A 143 -1.53 -12.29 8.94
CA GLN A 143 -0.69 -12.74 10.06
C GLN A 143 -1.04 -14.17 10.46
N ASN A 144 -2.32 -14.47 10.60
CA ASN A 144 -2.80 -15.79 11.00
C ASN A 144 -2.61 -16.85 9.91
N ALA A 145 -2.81 -16.51 8.64
CA ALA A 145 -2.54 -17.42 7.52
C ALA A 145 -1.05 -17.79 7.43
N LEU A 146 -0.16 -16.80 7.52
CA LEU A 146 1.29 -17.04 7.54
C LEU A 146 1.72 -17.87 8.76
N ALA A 147 1.18 -17.58 9.95
CA ALA A 147 1.45 -18.33 11.17
C ALA A 147 0.97 -19.80 11.07
N ALA A 148 -0.13 -20.06 10.36
CA ALA A 148 -0.61 -21.40 10.08
C ALA A 148 0.17 -22.14 8.96
N GLY A 149 1.16 -21.49 8.36
CA GLY A 149 1.98 -22.05 7.27
C GLY A 149 1.27 -22.10 5.92
N MET A 150 0.29 -21.22 5.68
CA MET A 150 -0.31 -21.02 4.37
C MET A 150 0.69 -20.31 3.45
N LYS A 151 0.66 -20.65 2.16
CA LYS A 151 1.29 -19.88 1.09
C LYS A 151 0.36 -18.72 0.79
N VAL A 152 0.86 -17.48 0.82
CA VAL A 152 -0.01 -16.30 0.75
C VAL A 152 0.26 -15.50 -0.52
N GLY A 153 -0.81 -15.21 -1.24
CA GLY A 153 -0.92 -14.19 -2.28
C GLY A 153 -1.92 -13.11 -1.86
N ILE A 154 -1.91 -12.03 -2.62
CA ILE A 154 -2.68 -10.82 -2.29
C ILE A 154 -3.52 -10.41 -3.50
N TYR A 155 -4.72 -9.88 -3.27
CA TYR A 155 -5.46 -9.22 -4.33
C TYR A 155 -5.99 -7.85 -3.87
N PHE A 156 -6.08 -6.93 -4.81
CA PHE A 156 -6.71 -5.64 -4.64
C PHE A 156 -7.97 -5.59 -5.52
N PHE A 157 -9.14 -5.39 -4.90
CA PHE A 157 -10.40 -5.26 -5.63
C PHE A 157 -10.50 -3.88 -6.26
N SER A 158 -10.27 -3.84 -7.57
CA SER A 158 -10.11 -2.61 -8.33
C SER A 158 -11.43 -2.14 -8.94
N GLN A 159 -11.66 -0.85 -8.85
CA GLN A 159 -12.66 -0.11 -9.61
C GLN A 159 -12.00 1.05 -10.38
N ALA A 160 -10.74 0.86 -10.79
CA ALA A 160 -9.99 1.87 -11.54
C ALA A 160 -10.63 2.17 -12.89
N LEU A 161 -10.63 3.43 -13.29
CA LEU A 161 -11.05 3.94 -14.59
C LEU A 161 -9.89 4.56 -15.39
N THR A 162 -8.73 4.72 -14.71
CA THR A 162 -7.53 5.35 -15.30
C THR A 162 -6.26 4.64 -14.83
N ASP A 163 -5.17 4.79 -15.60
CA ASP A 163 -3.84 4.29 -15.22
C ASP A 163 -3.33 4.92 -13.93
N GLN A 164 -3.70 6.17 -13.66
CA GLN A 164 -3.36 6.83 -12.41
C GLN A 164 -4.01 6.14 -11.20
N GLU A 165 -5.30 5.80 -11.31
CA GLU A 165 -5.99 5.05 -10.26
C GLU A 165 -5.38 3.65 -10.07
N ALA A 166 -5.06 2.94 -11.15
CA ALA A 166 -4.36 1.65 -11.06
C ALA A 166 -2.97 1.77 -10.42
N ARG A 167 -2.26 2.86 -10.65
CA ARG A 167 -0.99 3.17 -9.98
C ARG A 167 -1.16 3.42 -8.48
N GLU A 168 -2.20 4.12 -8.09
CA GLU A 168 -2.54 4.34 -6.67
C GLU A 168 -2.85 3.02 -5.96
N GLU A 169 -3.64 2.15 -6.59
CA GLU A 169 -3.99 0.82 -6.08
C GLU A 169 -2.75 -0.07 -5.92
N ALA A 170 -1.85 -0.08 -6.91
CA ALA A 170 -0.58 -0.80 -6.83
C ALA A 170 0.32 -0.25 -5.71
N SER A 171 0.41 1.09 -5.59
CA SER A 171 1.20 1.74 -4.55
C SER A 171 0.68 1.41 -3.16
N TYR A 172 -0.64 1.50 -2.96
CA TYR A 172 -1.30 1.11 -1.72
C TYR A 172 -0.99 -0.34 -1.37
N THR A 173 -1.22 -1.25 -2.32
CA THR A 173 -0.97 -2.69 -2.15
C THR A 173 0.46 -2.97 -1.71
N ILE A 174 1.46 -2.44 -2.43
CA ILE A 174 2.88 -2.66 -2.14
C ILE A 174 3.23 -2.13 -0.74
N ASN A 175 2.78 -0.92 -0.38
CA ASN A 175 3.02 -0.34 0.93
C ASN A 175 2.49 -1.22 2.07
N MET A 176 1.31 -1.81 1.89
CA MET A 176 0.69 -2.65 2.92
C MET A 176 1.38 -4.01 3.09
N ILE A 177 1.90 -4.59 2.00
CA ILE A 177 2.42 -5.95 2.00
C ILE A 177 3.93 -6.08 2.20
N GLN A 178 4.71 -5.01 2.05
CA GLN A 178 6.18 -5.06 2.07
C GLN A 178 6.80 -5.64 3.35
N LYS A 179 6.06 -5.63 4.46
CA LYS A 179 6.48 -6.20 5.74
C LYS A 179 6.21 -7.71 5.87
N TYR A 180 5.54 -8.32 4.89
CA TYR A 180 5.14 -9.73 4.91
C TYR A 180 5.89 -10.57 3.88
N ASN A 181 6.05 -11.85 4.17
CA ASN A 181 6.62 -12.81 3.22
C ASN A 181 5.55 -13.32 2.26
N ILE A 182 5.33 -12.59 1.16
CA ILE A 182 4.38 -12.96 0.10
C ILE A 182 5.08 -13.85 -0.90
N THR A 183 4.60 -15.09 -1.04
CA THR A 183 5.20 -16.10 -1.93
C THR A 183 4.32 -16.46 -3.11
N TYR A 184 3.04 -16.09 -3.06
CA TYR A 184 2.05 -16.25 -4.13
C TYR A 184 1.78 -14.91 -4.81
N PRO A 185 1.05 -14.88 -5.93
CA PRO A 185 0.91 -13.67 -6.73
C PRO A 185 0.24 -12.49 -6.01
N VAL A 186 0.56 -11.29 -6.49
CA VAL A 186 -0.14 -10.04 -6.18
C VAL A 186 -0.98 -9.66 -7.40
N VAL A 187 -2.29 -9.52 -7.20
CA VAL A 187 -3.31 -9.61 -8.25
C VAL A 187 -4.04 -8.29 -8.44
N PHE A 188 -4.14 -7.87 -9.69
CA PHE A 188 -5.09 -6.88 -10.15
C PHE A 188 -6.44 -7.55 -10.40
N ASP A 189 -7.42 -7.26 -9.55
CA ASP A 189 -8.76 -7.82 -9.59
C ASP A 189 -9.78 -6.74 -9.93
N TRP A 190 -9.93 -6.47 -11.25
CA TRP A 190 -10.90 -5.51 -11.74
C TRP A 190 -12.19 -6.21 -12.14
N GLU A 191 -13.26 -5.83 -11.47
CA GLU A 191 -14.59 -6.38 -11.72
C GLU A 191 -15.63 -5.30 -11.96
N THR A 192 -16.75 -5.69 -12.55
CA THR A 192 -17.88 -4.80 -12.78
C THR A 192 -19.21 -5.50 -12.58
N ALA A 193 -20.21 -4.76 -12.09
CA ALA A 193 -21.57 -5.22 -11.94
C ALA A 193 -22.55 -4.03 -12.08
N PRO A 194 -23.84 -4.26 -12.35
CA PRO A 194 -24.82 -3.19 -12.34
C PRO A 194 -24.79 -2.37 -11.05
N GLY A 195 -24.72 -1.05 -11.21
CA GLY A 195 -24.62 -0.12 -10.09
C GLY A 195 -23.20 0.30 -9.70
N TYR A 196 -22.17 -0.33 -10.28
CA TYR A 196 -20.79 0.07 -10.03
C TYR A 196 -20.36 1.22 -10.92
N ARG A 197 -19.41 2.03 -10.46
CA ARG A 197 -18.82 3.11 -11.25
C ARG A 197 -18.19 2.64 -12.57
N THR A 198 -17.82 1.37 -12.63
CA THR A 198 -17.18 0.74 -13.79
C THR A 198 -18.20 0.17 -14.80
N TYR A 199 -19.46 -0.03 -14.41
CA TYR A 199 -20.42 -0.83 -15.19
C TYR A 199 -20.81 -0.19 -16.51
N ASP A 200 -21.20 1.07 -16.49
CA ASP A 200 -21.70 1.81 -17.67
C ASP A 200 -20.59 2.60 -18.38
N ILE A 201 -19.34 2.45 -17.95
CA ILE A 201 -18.20 3.15 -18.57
C ILE A 201 -17.71 2.35 -19.77
N PRO A 202 -17.74 2.89 -20.97
CA PRO A 202 -17.29 2.20 -22.18
C PRO A 202 -15.75 2.24 -22.29
N LEU A 203 -15.07 1.47 -21.44
CA LEU A 203 -13.62 1.33 -21.53
C LEU A 203 -13.25 0.44 -22.73
N ALA A 204 -12.35 0.94 -23.56
CA ALA A 204 -11.77 0.13 -24.64
C ALA A 204 -10.79 -0.89 -24.10
N SER A 205 -10.59 -2.01 -24.79
CA SER A 205 -9.70 -3.09 -24.34
C SER A 205 -8.26 -2.62 -24.09
N TRP A 206 -7.76 -1.65 -24.84
CA TRP A 206 -6.45 -1.10 -24.59
C TRP A 206 -6.37 -0.34 -23.26
N GLN A 207 -7.41 0.37 -22.84
CA GLN A 207 -7.46 1.06 -21.54
C GLN A 207 -7.48 0.05 -20.39
N MET A 208 -8.24 -1.03 -20.53
CA MET A 208 -8.25 -2.13 -19.56
C MET A 208 -6.88 -2.77 -19.44
N ASN A 209 -6.22 -3.01 -20.57
CA ASN A 209 -4.86 -3.58 -20.57
C ASN A 209 -3.83 -2.62 -19.99
N ASP A 210 -3.95 -1.32 -20.24
CA ASP A 210 -3.02 -0.32 -19.71
C ASP A 210 -3.13 -0.23 -18.18
N MET A 211 -4.35 -0.23 -17.62
CA MET A 211 -4.55 -0.27 -16.16
C MET A 211 -3.96 -1.55 -15.54
N ALA A 212 -4.29 -2.74 -16.11
CA ALA A 212 -3.75 -4.01 -15.66
C ALA A 212 -2.22 -4.04 -15.76
N THR A 213 -1.66 -3.52 -16.85
CA THR A 213 -0.21 -3.43 -17.06
C THR A 213 0.44 -2.47 -16.06
N THR A 214 -0.18 -1.33 -15.79
CA THR A 214 0.32 -0.34 -14.82
C THR A 214 0.42 -0.95 -13.44
N PHE A 215 -0.62 -1.63 -12.97
CA PHE A 215 -0.61 -2.32 -11.68
C PHE A 215 0.43 -3.44 -11.66
N CYS A 216 0.37 -4.35 -12.62
CA CYS A 216 1.22 -5.55 -12.66
C CYS A 216 2.72 -5.23 -12.83
N ASP A 217 3.06 -4.28 -13.70
CA ASP A 217 4.46 -3.86 -13.88
C ASP A 217 5.01 -3.20 -12.62
N MET A 218 4.18 -2.44 -11.91
CA MET A 218 4.59 -1.83 -10.66
C MET A 218 4.83 -2.90 -9.59
N VAL A 219 3.92 -3.84 -9.42
CA VAL A 219 4.05 -5.00 -8.54
C VAL A 219 5.32 -5.80 -8.86
N ALA A 220 5.57 -6.08 -10.14
CA ALA A 220 6.77 -6.79 -10.59
C ALA A 220 8.06 -6.02 -10.27
N SER A 221 8.06 -4.68 -10.42
CA SER A 221 9.23 -3.86 -10.13
C SER A 221 9.64 -3.88 -8.65
N TYR A 222 8.72 -4.25 -7.75
CA TYR A 222 8.98 -4.45 -6.32
C TYR A 222 9.24 -5.92 -5.94
N GLY A 223 9.42 -6.80 -6.92
CA GLY A 223 9.82 -8.20 -6.71
C GLY A 223 8.67 -9.15 -6.42
N TYR A 224 7.42 -8.74 -6.56
CA TYR A 224 6.27 -9.62 -6.42
C TYR A 224 5.89 -10.26 -7.77
N ILE A 225 5.17 -11.36 -7.72
CA ILE A 225 4.68 -12.06 -8.91
C ILE A 225 3.38 -11.40 -9.37
N PRO A 226 3.34 -10.72 -10.53
CA PRO A 226 2.14 -10.06 -11.01
C PRO A 226 1.14 -11.04 -11.59
N MET A 227 -0.13 -10.84 -11.33
CA MET A 227 -1.23 -11.65 -11.86
C MET A 227 -2.46 -10.80 -12.14
N VAL A 228 -3.26 -11.19 -13.12
CA VAL A 228 -4.54 -10.57 -13.44
C VAL A 228 -5.66 -11.57 -13.19
N TYR A 229 -6.67 -11.15 -12.41
CA TYR A 229 -7.91 -11.91 -12.22
C TYR A 229 -9.01 -11.39 -13.13
N SER A 230 -9.79 -12.29 -13.69
CA SER A 230 -11.09 -11.98 -14.28
C SER A 230 -11.90 -13.23 -14.59
N ASN A 231 -13.15 -13.04 -14.98
CA ASN A 231 -14.07 -14.06 -15.44
C ASN A 231 -14.03 -14.24 -16.99
N THR A 232 -14.78 -15.24 -17.48
CA THR A 232 -14.86 -15.56 -18.91
C THR A 232 -15.32 -14.38 -19.77
N THR A 233 -16.33 -13.66 -19.31
CA THR A 233 -16.97 -12.58 -20.07
C THR A 233 -16.01 -11.41 -20.25
N ASP A 234 -15.36 -11.01 -19.19
CA ASP A 234 -14.46 -9.85 -19.20
C ASP A 234 -13.16 -10.15 -19.94
N PHE A 235 -12.56 -11.33 -19.76
CA PHE A 235 -11.40 -11.71 -20.58
C PHE A 235 -11.68 -11.77 -22.07
N LYS A 236 -12.90 -12.10 -22.47
CA LYS A 236 -13.28 -12.13 -23.91
C LYS A 236 -13.64 -10.77 -24.48
N ASN A 237 -14.30 -9.95 -23.70
CA ASN A 237 -14.99 -8.77 -24.22
C ASN A 237 -14.37 -7.44 -23.81
N ARG A 238 -13.59 -7.42 -22.72
CA ARG A 238 -13.03 -6.21 -22.14
C ARG A 238 -11.52 -6.12 -22.21
N TYR A 239 -10.82 -7.24 -22.23
CA TYR A 239 -9.36 -7.30 -22.31
C TYR A 239 -8.86 -7.72 -23.70
N ASP A 240 -7.68 -7.27 -24.08
CA ASP A 240 -6.83 -8.03 -25.00
C ASP A 240 -6.12 -9.12 -24.19
N TYR A 241 -6.85 -10.23 -24.00
CA TYR A 241 -6.38 -11.36 -23.21
C TYR A 241 -5.05 -11.92 -23.71
N ALA A 242 -4.84 -11.99 -25.03
CA ALA A 242 -3.62 -12.54 -25.61
C ALA A 242 -2.39 -11.71 -25.21
N SER A 243 -2.52 -10.40 -25.20
CA SER A 243 -1.48 -9.50 -24.74
C SER A 243 -1.18 -9.69 -23.25
N LEU A 244 -2.21 -9.72 -22.38
CA LEU A 244 -2.05 -9.89 -20.94
C LEU A 244 -1.43 -11.23 -20.57
N SER A 245 -1.98 -12.33 -21.11
CA SER A 245 -1.52 -13.70 -20.80
C SER A 245 -0.12 -14.02 -21.32
N SER A 246 0.39 -13.19 -22.25
CA SER A 246 1.79 -13.27 -22.70
C SER A 246 2.79 -12.67 -21.71
N LYS A 247 2.33 -11.84 -20.76
CA LYS A 247 3.16 -11.10 -19.83
C LYS A 247 2.97 -11.52 -18.38
N TYR A 248 1.72 -11.77 -17.96
CA TYR A 248 1.32 -11.97 -16.58
C TYR A 248 0.66 -13.32 -16.36
N TYR A 249 0.72 -13.81 -15.15
CA TYR A 249 -0.07 -14.96 -14.72
C TYR A 249 -1.54 -14.60 -14.73
N ILE A 250 -2.40 -15.60 -14.90
CA ILE A 250 -3.85 -15.44 -15.00
C ILE A 250 -4.53 -16.22 -13.88
N TRP A 251 -5.38 -15.56 -13.13
CA TRP A 251 -6.34 -16.15 -12.22
C TRP A 251 -7.73 -16.07 -12.85
N TYR A 252 -8.31 -17.20 -13.11
CA TYR A 252 -9.51 -17.34 -13.91
C TYR A 252 -10.69 -17.78 -13.07
N ALA A 253 -11.76 -16.96 -13.03
CA ALA A 253 -13.02 -17.32 -12.38
C ALA A 253 -13.99 -17.97 -13.36
N ARG A 254 -14.38 -19.19 -13.05
CA ARG A 254 -15.46 -19.86 -13.73
C ARG A 254 -16.03 -20.98 -12.86
N TYR A 255 -17.32 -20.91 -12.60
CA TYR A 255 -18.04 -21.83 -11.73
C TYR A 255 -18.82 -22.86 -12.58
N PRO A 256 -18.37 -24.12 -12.66
CA PRO A 256 -19.13 -25.15 -13.37
C PRO A 256 -20.37 -25.52 -12.56
N SER A 257 -21.52 -25.61 -13.21
CA SER A 257 -22.82 -25.92 -12.60
C SER A 257 -22.92 -27.29 -11.89
N TYR A 258 -21.84 -28.06 -11.85
CA TYR A 258 -21.76 -29.40 -11.24
C TYR A 258 -21.27 -29.38 -9.78
N TYR A 259 -20.64 -28.33 -9.34
CA TYR A 259 -20.09 -28.24 -7.99
C TYR A 259 -21.04 -27.50 -7.06
N GLY A 260 -22.34 -27.84 -7.14
CA GLY A 260 -23.30 -27.36 -6.15
C GLY A 260 -22.94 -27.91 -4.78
N GLY A 261 -22.49 -27.01 -3.89
CA GLY A 261 -22.53 -27.13 -2.43
C GLY A 261 -21.31 -27.78 -1.87
N THR A 262 -20.55 -28.53 -1.65
CA THR A 262 -19.71 -28.99 -0.52
C THR A 262 -18.47 -29.80 -0.89
N THR A 263 -18.27 -30.16 -2.15
CA THR A 263 -17.14 -31.00 -2.58
C THR A 263 -16.10 -30.19 -3.33
N TRP A 264 -14.89 -30.22 -2.80
CA TRP A 264 -13.76 -29.61 -3.48
C TRP A 264 -13.37 -30.38 -4.74
N TYR A 265 -12.82 -29.68 -5.71
CA TYR A 265 -12.24 -30.28 -6.89
C TYR A 265 -11.05 -31.15 -6.49
N HIS A 266 -11.01 -32.38 -7.04
CA HIS A 266 -9.87 -33.29 -6.93
C HIS A 266 -9.44 -33.73 -8.32
N SER A 267 -8.16 -34.00 -8.50
CA SER A 267 -7.54 -34.35 -9.81
C SER A 267 -8.09 -35.59 -10.50
N GLY A 268 -9.05 -36.23 -9.98
CA GLY A 268 -9.80 -37.34 -10.66
C GLY A 268 -11.20 -36.94 -11.08
N ASP A 269 -11.66 -35.78 -10.62
CA ASP A 269 -13.00 -35.29 -10.84
C ASP A 269 -13.14 -34.63 -12.21
N ARG A 270 -14.36 -34.25 -12.53
CA ARG A 270 -14.66 -33.64 -13.82
C ARG A 270 -13.97 -32.29 -13.96
N LYS A 271 -13.11 -32.20 -14.94
CA LYS A 271 -12.46 -30.95 -15.33
C LYS A 271 -13.48 -29.97 -15.91
N PRO A 272 -13.30 -28.63 -15.68
CA PRO A 272 -14.22 -27.67 -16.23
C PRO A 272 -14.23 -27.71 -17.74
N ASN A 273 -15.42 -27.57 -18.28
CA ASN A 273 -15.61 -27.35 -19.71
C ASN A 273 -15.35 -25.86 -19.97
N TYR A 274 -14.11 -25.48 -20.23
CA TYR A 274 -13.79 -24.09 -20.52
C TYR A 274 -13.65 -23.82 -22.01
N ASP A 275 -13.82 -22.56 -22.31
CA ASP A 275 -13.48 -22.05 -23.62
C ASP A 275 -11.99 -22.26 -23.88
N ASN A 276 -11.68 -22.93 -24.98
CA ASN A 276 -10.33 -23.35 -25.35
C ASN A 276 -9.30 -22.21 -25.50
N ASN A 277 -9.71 -20.97 -25.37
CA ASN A 277 -8.88 -19.80 -25.62
C ASN A 277 -8.39 -19.11 -24.34
N ILE A 278 -8.86 -19.50 -23.14
CA ILE A 278 -8.42 -18.93 -21.88
C ILE A 278 -7.53 -19.93 -21.16
N GLN A 279 -6.28 -19.59 -21.02
CA GLN A 279 -5.27 -20.33 -20.27
C GLN A 279 -5.09 -19.64 -18.93
N PHE A 280 -4.93 -20.38 -17.86
CA PHE A 280 -4.83 -19.85 -16.51
C PHE A 280 -3.82 -20.61 -15.66
N ASN A 281 -3.42 -19.97 -14.58
CA ASN A 281 -2.48 -20.49 -13.60
C ASN A 281 -3.17 -20.79 -12.26
N ILE A 282 -4.15 -20.00 -11.88
CA ILE A 282 -5.09 -20.29 -10.78
C ILE A 282 -6.50 -20.34 -11.36
N TRP A 283 -7.29 -21.28 -10.92
CA TRP A 283 -8.69 -21.39 -11.28
C TRP A 283 -9.56 -21.28 -10.02
N GLN A 284 -10.38 -20.23 -9.96
CA GLN A 284 -11.44 -20.09 -8.98
C GLN A 284 -12.67 -20.83 -9.53
N TYR A 285 -12.97 -21.98 -8.94
CA TYR A 285 -13.97 -22.90 -9.50
C TYR A 285 -15.26 -22.99 -8.68
N MET A 286 -15.28 -22.38 -7.48
CA MET A 286 -16.42 -22.39 -6.58
C MET A 286 -16.47 -21.07 -5.81
N SER A 287 -17.66 -20.54 -5.59
CA SER A 287 -17.89 -19.29 -4.85
C SER A 287 -18.81 -19.46 -3.64
N ASP A 288 -19.22 -20.70 -3.36
CA ASP A 288 -20.11 -21.09 -2.27
C ASP A 288 -19.56 -22.30 -1.52
N GLY A 289 -18.23 -22.45 -1.47
CA GLY A 289 -17.56 -23.55 -0.81
C GLY A 289 -17.67 -23.49 0.71
N THR A 290 -17.84 -24.66 1.33
CA THR A 290 -17.77 -24.79 2.79
C THR A 290 -16.39 -25.32 3.17
N VAL A 291 -15.58 -24.48 3.81
CA VAL A 291 -14.19 -24.80 4.18
C VAL A 291 -14.08 -24.85 5.71
N PRO A 292 -13.58 -25.92 6.31
CA PRO A 292 -13.35 -25.97 7.75
C PRO A 292 -12.49 -24.80 8.24
N GLY A 293 -12.98 -24.09 9.27
CA GLY A 293 -12.35 -22.88 9.78
C GLY A 293 -12.90 -21.58 9.21
N ILE A 294 -13.74 -21.64 8.16
CA ILE A 294 -14.49 -20.50 7.61
C ILE A 294 -15.97 -20.74 7.82
N HIS A 295 -16.68 -19.77 8.37
CA HIS A 295 -18.08 -19.92 8.81
C HIS A 295 -19.12 -19.41 7.81
N THR A 296 -18.67 -18.85 6.69
CA THR A 296 -19.50 -18.35 5.60
C THR A 296 -19.15 -19.09 4.31
N ASP A 297 -19.87 -18.80 3.25
CA ASP A 297 -19.47 -19.20 1.91
C ASP A 297 -18.07 -18.65 1.59
N CYS A 298 -17.27 -19.46 0.89
CA CYS A 298 -15.90 -19.15 0.56
C CYS A 298 -15.59 -19.50 -0.87
N ASP A 299 -14.85 -18.66 -1.55
CA ASP A 299 -14.31 -18.96 -2.86
C ASP A 299 -13.19 -20.00 -2.75
N VAL A 300 -13.25 -21.03 -3.61
CA VAL A 300 -12.27 -22.12 -3.62
C VAL A 300 -11.55 -22.16 -4.94
N ASN A 301 -10.24 -22.34 -4.83
CA ASN A 301 -9.30 -22.23 -5.91
C ASN A 301 -8.44 -23.49 -6.05
N VAL A 302 -7.96 -23.73 -7.26
CA VAL A 302 -6.93 -24.73 -7.52
C VAL A 302 -5.83 -24.15 -8.41
N THR A 303 -4.60 -24.51 -8.12
CA THR A 303 -3.45 -24.23 -8.98
C THR A 303 -2.60 -25.46 -9.19
N PHE A 304 -1.94 -25.51 -10.34
CA PHE A 304 -0.91 -26.52 -10.66
C PHE A 304 0.49 -25.89 -10.66
N ASN A 305 0.59 -24.61 -10.34
CA ASN A 305 1.85 -23.90 -10.25
C ASN A 305 2.31 -23.82 -8.79
N ASP A 306 3.57 -24.12 -8.54
CA ASP A 306 4.21 -23.81 -7.26
C ASP A 306 4.91 -22.47 -7.34
N PHE A 307 4.19 -21.41 -7.01
CA PHE A 307 4.71 -20.04 -7.07
C PHE A 307 5.87 -19.79 -6.11
N THR A 308 6.07 -20.63 -5.09
CA THR A 308 7.24 -20.52 -4.21
C THR A 308 8.54 -20.86 -4.93
N LYS A 309 8.48 -21.57 -6.05
CA LYS A 309 9.61 -21.89 -6.91
C LYS A 309 9.84 -20.87 -8.02
N VAL A 310 8.87 -19.98 -8.26
CA VAL A 310 9.06 -18.88 -9.20
C VAL A 310 10.14 -17.98 -8.62
N ARG A 311 11.24 -17.82 -9.36
CA ARG A 311 12.30 -16.91 -8.95
C ARG A 311 11.74 -15.50 -8.97
N GLN A 312 11.33 -15.03 -7.80
CA GLN A 312 11.04 -13.62 -7.63
C GLN A 312 12.31 -12.86 -8.01
N PRO A 313 12.24 -11.79 -8.81
CA PRO A 313 13.35 -10.86 -8.93
C PRO A 313 13.75 -10.54 -7.49
N ALA A 314 15.06 -10.56 -7.19
CA ALA A 314 15.50 -10.16 -5.86
C ALA A 314 14.78 -8.85 -5.55
N PRO A 315 14.06 -8.71 -4.42
CA PRO A 315 13.44 -7.45 -4.09
C PRO A 315 14.52 -6.40 -4.25
N MET A 316 14.31 -5.46 -5.14
CA MET A 316 15.19 -4.30 -5.14
C MET A 316 15.14 -3.79 -3.72
N PRO A 317 16.31 -3.43 -3.11
CA PRO A 317 16.26 -2.77 -1.83
C PRO A 317 15.15 -1.72 -1.96
N ALA A 318 14.12 -1.85 -1.13
CA ALA A 318 12.99 -0.92 -1.14
C ALA A 318 13.62 0.46 -1.30
N PRO A 319 13.22 1.28 -2.25
CA PRO A 319 13.78 2.60 -2.35
C PRO A 319 13.71 3.10 -0.93
N THR A 320 14.88 3.46 -0.38
CA THR A 320 14.91 4.03 0.98
C THR A 320 13.84 5.09 0.91
N PRO A 321 12.71 4.97 1.61
CA PRO A 321 11.61 5.89 1.43
C PRO A 321 12.24 7.27 1.55
N THR A 322 12.06 8.09 0.52
CA THR A 322 12.56 9.46 0.58
C THR A 322 11.95 10.00 1.84
N PRO A 323 12.75 10.41 2.84
CA PRO A 323 12.20 10.80 4.12
C PRO A 323 11.17 11.90 3.89
N VAL A 324 9.90 11.59 4.05
CA VAL A 324 8.84 12.60 3.96
C VAL A 324 8.91 13.40 5.25
N GLU A 325 9.25 14.66 5.09
CA GLU A 325 9.24 15.58 6.21
C GLU A 325 7.82 15.77 6.69
N VAL A 326 7.57 15.37 7.94
CA VAL A 326 6.25 15.52 8.54
C VAL A 326 5.93 17.02 8.67
N GLN A 327 4.81 17.44 8.11
CA GLN A 327 4.26 18.77 8.34
C GLN A 327 3.77 18.84 9.79
N LEU A 328 4.52 19.57 10.63
CA LEU A 328 4.09 19.79 12.01
C LEU A 328 2.87 20.70 12.02
N SER A 329 1.89 20.34 12.81
CA SER A 329 0.75 21.21 13.17
C SER A 329 0.60 21.25 14.68
N ALA A 330 0.44 22.44 15.24
CA ALA A 330 0.15 22.63 16.64
C ALA A 330 -1.35 22.82 16.85
N SER A 331 -1.88 22.31 17.96
CA SER A 331 -3.27 22.56 18.36
C SER A 331 -3.50 23.98 18.87
N ASP A 332 -2.44 24.63 19.33
CA ASP A 332 -2.47 26.03 19.77
C ASP A 332 -2.10 26.94 18.58
N SER A 333 -3.02 27.82 18.20
CA SER A 333 -2.87 28.76 17.10
C SER A 333 -1.85 29.88 17.35
N SER A 334 -1.40 30.06 18.58
CA SER A 334 -0.33 31.00 18.91
C SER A 334 1.04 30.49 18.49
N ILE A 335 1.20 29.19 18.37
CA ILE A 335 2.46 28.57 17.99
C ILE A 335 2.72 28.77 16.49
N CYS A 336 3.85 29.36 16.19
CA CYS A 336 4.33 29.55 14.82
C CYS A 336 5.43 28.56 14.49
N ILE A 337 5.22 27.77 13.41
CA ILE A 337 6.16 26.77 12.92
C ILE A 337 6.81 27.30 11.65
N ASP A 338 8.08 27.63 11.74
CA ASP A 338 8.91 28.05 10.60
C ASP A 338 9.75 26.85 10.12
N SER A 339 9.21 26.10 9.18
CA SER A 339 9.88 24.90 8.64
C SER A 339 11.15 25.25 7.85
N GLY A 340 11.20 26.43 7.23
CA GLY A 340 12.38 26.87 6.45
C GLY A 340 13.61 27.13 7.32
N ASN A 341 13.40 27.75 8.49
CA ASN A 341 14.48 28.07 9.44
C ASN A 341 14.57 27.06 10.61
N ARG A 342 13.66 26.06 10.64
CA ARG A 342 13.57 25.08 11.72
C ARG A 342 13.40 25.73 13.10
N ILE A 343 12.45 26.66 13.21
CA ILE A 343 12.17 27.40 14.44
C ILE A 343 10.70 27.23 14.83
N ILE A 344 10.48 26.93 16.10
CA ILE A 344 9.16 27.01 16.74
C ILE A 344 9.17 28.24 17.66
N SER A 345 8.13 29.07 17.58
CA SER A 345 7.96 30.29 18.36
C SER A 345 6.49 30.50 18.73
N GLY A 346 6.20 31.57 19.49
CA GLY A 346 4.84 31.90 19.94
C GLY A 346 4.46 31.26 21.27
N LEU A 347 5.42 30.61 21.95
CA LEU A 347 5.29 30.17 23.34
C LEU A 347 5.88 31.25 24.27
N ASN A 348 5.20 31.55 25.36
CA ASN A 348 5.61 32.58 26.29
C ASN A 348 6.58 32.06 27.35
N ALA A 349 7.40 32.93 27.95
CA ALA A 349 8.26 32.62 29.09
C ALA A 349 7.46 31.94 30.22
N GLY A 350 8.04 30.88 30.79
CA GLY A 350 7.38 30.04 31.81
C GLY A 350 6.64 28.82 31.24
N VAL A 351 6.57 28.66 29.91
CA VAL A 351 6.01 27.45 29.28
C VAL A 351 6.81 26.19 29.67
N THR A 352 6.12 25.07 29.81
CA THR A 352 6.74 23.83 30.27
C THR A 352 6.82 22.78 29.16
N SER A 353 7.63 21.75 29.36
CA SER A 353 7.72 20.58 28.47
C SER A 353 6.37 19.85 28.32
N THR A 354 5.50 19.90 29.33
CA THR A 354 4.15 19.31 29.28
C THR A 354 3.22 20.13 28.39
N ASP A 355 3.28 21.47 28.48
CA ASP A 355 2.47 22.35 27.63
C ASP A 355 2.84 22.17 26.15
N LEU A 356 4.13 22.10 25.85
CA LEU A 356 4.63 21.80 24.51
C LEU A 356 4.12 20.44 23.99
N GLN A 357 4.24 19.37 24.80
CA GLN A 357 3.77 18.05 24.41
C GLN A 357 2.27 18.02 24.11
N ASN A 358 1.46 18.74 24.90
CA ASN A 358 0.01 18.87 24.68
C ASN A 358 -0.32 19.59 23.38
N SER A 359 0.51 20.54 22.97
CA SER A 359 0.33 21.31 21.74
C SER A 359 0.61 20.49 20.46
N PHE A 360 1.29 19.36 20.58
CA PHE A 360 1.66 18.47 19.46
C PHE A 360 1.20 17.03 19.71
N SER A 361 -0.11 16.81 19.73
CA SER A 361 -0.72 15.52 20.14
C SER A 361 -0.32 14.32 19.29
N GLY A 362 0.00 14.52 18.01
CA GLY A 362 0.44 13.46 17.07
C GLY A 362 1.91 13.03 17.21
N PHE A 363 2.67 13.69 18.10
CA PHE A 363 4.12 13.49 18.24
C PHE A 363 4.54 13.25 19.69
N TYR A 364 5.64 12.51 19.85
CA TYR A 364 6.47 12.59 21.05
C TYR A 364 7.49 13.70 20.83
N VAL A 365 7.53 14.70 21.72
CA VAL A 365 8.46 15.82 21.62
C VAL A 365 9.52 15.68 22.69
N SER A 366 10.74 15.34 22.31
CA SER A 366 11.87 15.39 23.24
C SER A 366 12.55 16.74 23.20
N VAL A 367 13.03 17.21 24.33
CA VAL A 367 13.70 18.49 24.49
C VAL A 367 15.12 18.27 24.98
N ASN A 368 16.12 18.72 24.21
CA ASN A 368 17.54 18.51 24.51
C ASN A 368 17.88 17.04 24.80
N GLY A 369 17.24 16.11 24.09
CA GLY A 369 17.41 14.68 24.26
C GLY A 369 16.64 14.04 25.44
N ASN A 370 15.91 14.84 26.25
CA ASN A 370 15.07 14.31 27.33
C ASN A 370 13.73 13.82 26.76
N SER A 371 13.37 12.56 27.01
CA SER A 371 12.12 11.97 26.56
C SER A 371 10.91 12.61 27.24
N PRO A 372 9.79 12.82 26.51
CA PRO A 372 8.53 13.33 27.09
C PRO A 372 7.90 12.34 28.09
N GLU A 373 8.31 11.09 28.10
CA GLU A 373 7.88 10.07 29.07
C GLU A 373 8.58 10.22 30.44
N SER A 374 9.59 11.09 30.54
CA SER A 374 10.18 11.42 31.83
C SER A 374 9.13 12.14 32.68
N SER A 375 8.89 11.69 33.91
CA SER A 375 7.98 12.33 34.88
C SER A 375 8.43 13.72 35.31
N GLN A 376 9.52 14.23 34.75
CA GLN A 376 10.12 15.51 35.11
C GLN A 376 9.62 16.61 34.18
N VAL A 377 8.81 17.51 34.73
CA VAL A 377 8.37 18.74 34.05
C VAL A 377 9.46 19.80 34.26
N PHE A 378 9.87 20.44 33.20
CA PHE A 378 10.86 21.54 33.25
C PHE A 378 10.43 22.71 32.35
N THR A 379 10.90 23.92 32.71
CA THR A 379 10.64 25.12 31.94
C THR A 379 11.45 25.13 30.65
N LEU A 380 10.82 25.48 29.55
CA LEU A 380 11.45 25.63 28.25
C LEU A 380 12.11 26.99 28.09
N LYS A 381 13.12 27.05 27.24
CA LYS A 381 13.90 28.27 27.01
C LYS A 381 14.30 28.43 25.55
N THR A 382 14.60 29.65 25.18
CA THR A 382 15.13 30.02 23.88
C THR A 382 16.47 29.33 23.63
N GLY A 383 16.54 28.57 22.54
CA GLY A 383 17.70 27.75 22.17
C GLY A 383 17.54 26.27 22.48
N ASP A 384 16.45 25.84 23.14
CA ASP A 384 16.17 24.42 23.32
C ASP A 384 16.00 23.71 21.97
N GLU A 385 16.59 22.54 21.84
CA GLU A 385 16.43 21.66 20.69
C GLU A 385 15.21 20.76 20.91
N LEU A 386 14.29 20.81 19.96
CA LEU A 386 13.06 20.01 19.96
C LEU A 386 13.16 18.92 18.89
N VAL A 387 12.95 17.65 19.30
CA VAL A 387 12.94 16.52 18.38
C VAL A 387 11.53 15.91 18.37
N PHE A 388 10.88 15.96 17.22
CA PHE A 388 9.54 15.44 17.01
C PHE A 388 9.59 14.04 16.43
N THR A 389 9.07 13.06 17.18
CA THR A 389 8.93 11.67 16.78
C THR A 389 7.44 11.34 16.63
N PRO A 390 6.95 10.95 15.45
CA PRO A 390 5.56 10.57 15.27
C PRO A 390 5.14 9.45 16.22
N LYS A 391 3.95 9.55 16.81
CA LYS A 391 3.39 8.49 17.69
C LYS A 391 3.00 7.25 16.91
N GLU A 392 2.53 7.42 15.69
CA GLU A 392 2.29 6.31 14.79
C GLU A 392 3.59 5.95 14.06
N ALA A 393 3.97 4.69 14.19
CA ALA A 393 5.22 4.18 13.62
C ALA A 393 5.08 3.95 12.10
N TYR A 394 5.03 5.02 11.34
CA TYR A 394 5.27 4.93 9.90
C TYR A 394 6.79 4.99 9.68
N THR A 395 7.37 3.93 9.17
CA THR A 395 8.83 3.76 9.01
C THR A 395 9.49 4.75 8.03
N TYR A 396 8.71 5.60 7.39
CA TYR A 396 9.17 6.62 6.45
C TYR A 396 9.02 8.06 6.97
N LEU A 397 8.48 8.26 8.19
CA LEU A 397 8.42 9.58 8.80
C LEU A 397 9.75 9.88 9.48
N THR A 398 10.40 10.95 9.05
CA THR A 398 11.66 11.36 9.69
C THR A 398 11.39 12.06 11.00
N VAL A 399 12.22 11.73 11.96
CA VAL A 399 12.41 12.56 13.16
C VAL A 399 12.85 13.93 12.71
N THR A 400 12.10 14.97 13.09
CA THR A 400 12.38 16.34 12.67
C THR A 400 12.83 17.16 13.85
N THR A 401 13.93 17.90 13.67
CA THR A 401 14.52 18.74 14.70
C THR A 401 14.22 20.21 14.45
N TYR A 402 13.79 20.92 15.48
CA TYR A 402 13.56 22.36 15.49
C TYR A 402 14.26 23.00 16.70
N ASN A 403 14.52 24.29 16.61
CA ASN A 403 14.99 25.09 17.74
C ASN A 403 13.83 25.95 18.29
N LEU A 404 13.76 26.07 19.59
CA LEU A 404 12.71 26.84 20.25
C LEU A 404 13.12 28.31 20.43
N SER A 405 12.16 29.19 20.21
CA SER A 405 12.24 30.59 20.57
C SER A 405 11.07 30.94 21.49
N VAL A 406 11.36 31.22 22.74
CA VAL A 406 10.37 31.56 23.79
C VAL A 406 10.22 33.06 23.88
N THR A 407 9.00 33.56 23.72
CA THR A 407 8.69 35.00 23.76
C THR A 407 9.04 35.57 25.13
N GLY A 408 9.88 36.61 25.17
CA GLY A 408 10.35 37.27 26.38
C GLY A 408 11.64 36.71 26.97
N ASP A 409 12.04 35.49 26.61
CA ASP A 409 13.30 34.85 27.02
C ASP A 409 14.37 35.10 25.94
N VAL A 410 14.96 36.27 25.93
CA VAL A 410 15.94 36.71 24.92
C VAL A 410 17.35 36.24 25.24
N ASP A 411 17.66 36.05 26.50
CA ASP A 411 18.97 35.59 26.90
C ASP A 411 19.09 34.05 26.97
N GLY A 412 17.96 33.31 26.96
CA GLY A 412 17.90 31.86 26.92
C GLY A 412 18.05 31.20 28.29
N ASP A 413 17.65 31.88 29.37
CA ASP A 413 17.66 31.31 30.72
C ASP A 413 16.34 30.69 31.15
N GLY A 414 15.24 30.87 30.37
CA GLY A 414 13.90 30.33 30.59
C GLY A 414 12.95 31.27 31.35
N GLU A 415 13.44 32.42 31.77
CA GLU A 415 12.67 33.42 32.49
C GLU A 415 12.62 34.73 31.70
N MET A 416 11.57 35.50 31.86
CA MET A 416 11.53 36.86 31.36
C MET A 416 11.91 37.82 32.49
N ASN A 417 13.03 38.51 32.34
CA ASN A 417 13.55 39.40 33.38
C ASN A 417 14.30 40.64 32.80
N VAL A 418 15.01 41.36 33.63
CA VAL A 418 15.72 42.58 33.21
C VAL A 418 16.93 42.32 32.31
N LEU A 419 17.47 41.09 32.31
CA LEU A 419 18.59 40.71 31.45
C LEU A 419 18.17 40.62 29.99
N ASP A 420 16.91 40.22 29.74
CA ASP A 420 16.32 40.19 28.40
C ASP A 420 16.21 41.58 27.82
N MET A 421 15.75 42.56 28.67
CA MET A 421 15.73 43.98 28.29
C MET A 421 17.14 44.48 27.97
N GLU A 422 18.13 44.09 28.76
CA GLU A 422 19.52 44.47 28.52
C GLU A 422 20.04 43.95 27.19
N LYS A 423 19.69 42.70 26.84
CA LYS A 423 20.02 42.10 25.54
C LYS A 423 19.41 42.87 24.37
N ILE A 424 18.12 43.21 24.45
CA ILE A 424 17.44 44.03 23.44
C ILE A 424 18.10 45.40 23.34
N GLN A 425 18.35 46.06 24.47
CA GLN A 425 18.99 47.36 24.51
C GLN A 425 20.37 47.37 23.84
N LYS A 426 21.21 46.37 24.14
CA LYS A 426 22.53 46.19 23.50
C LYS A 426 22.42 46.04 22.01
N SER A 427 21.42 45.26 21.55
CA SER A 427 21.17 45.07 20.12
C SER A 427 20.76 46.36 19.42
N LEU A 428 19.83 47.13 20.01
CA LEU A 428 19.38 48.39 19.46
C LEU A 428 20.51 49.46 19.41
N LEU A 429 21.46 49.36 20.33
CA LEU A 429 22.65 50.22 20.36
C LEU A 429 23.78 49.70 19.42
N GLY A 430 23.60 48.57 18.75
CA GLY A 430 24.62 48.00 17.89
C GLY A 430 25.82 47.39 18.63
N ILE A 431 25.72 47.16 19.94
CA ILE A 431 26.82 46.67 20.80
C ILE A 431 26.87 45.13 20.83
N GLY A 432 25.72 44.48 20.60
CA GLY A 432 25.64 42.99 20.57
C GLY A 432 24.48 42.51 19.69
N PRO A 433 24.75 41.94 18.52
CA PRO A 433 23.70 41.45 17.66
C PRO A 433 23.00 40.25 18.29
N LEU A 434 21.68 40.15 18.13
CA LEU A 434 20.88 39.01 18.51
C LEU A 434 20.93 37.95 17.43
N THR A 435 20.98 36.65 17.82
CA THR A 435 20.76 35.51 16.91
C THR A 435 19.31 35.52 16.39
N THR A 436 19.03 34.76 15.36
CA THR A 436 17.66 34.64 14.80
C THR A 436 16.64 34.20 15.85
N LEU A 437 17.01 33.24 16.73
CA LEU A 437 16.15 32.80 17.84
C LEU A 437 15.88 33.92 18.83
N GLN A 438 16.92 34.64 19.25
CA GLN A 438 16.83 35.77 20.18
C GLN A 438 16.03 36.93 19.59
N GLN A 439 16.16 37.19 18.28
CA GLN A 439 15.36 38.19 17.59
C GLN A 439 13.86 37.86 17.63
N ARG A 440 13.51 36.57 17.46
CA ARG A 440 12.12 36.14 17.57
C ARG A 440 11.60 36.24 19.00
N ALA A 441 12.40 35.82 19.98
CA ALA A 441 12.07 35.94 21.40
C ALA A 441 11.88 37.39 21.84
N ALA A 442 12.62 38.34 21.24
CA ALA A 442 12.57 39.78 21.53
C ALA A 442 11.36 40.50 20.92
N ARG A 443 10.64 39.94 19.97
CA ARG A 443 9.50 40.57 19.26
C ARG A 443 8.22 40.55 20.11
N MET A 444 8.25 41.28 21.20
CA MET A 444 7.16 41.30 22.17
C MET A 444 5.89 42.00 21.67
N THR A 445 6.01 42.89 20.71
CA THR A 445 4.90 43.64 20.12
C THR A 445 4.28 43.00 18.90
N GLY A 446 4.85 41.88 18.42
CA GLY A 446 4.44 41.19 17.19
C GLY A 446 4.91 41.91 15.91
N SER A 447 5.75 42.95 16.04
CA SER A 447 6.38 43.59 14.87
C SER A 447 7.51 42.75 14.31
N ASP A 448 7.76 42.85 12.99
CA ASP A 448 8.90 42.20 12.36
C ASP A 448 10.26 42.78 12.72
N GLU A 449 10.28 44.03 13.23
CA GLU A 449 11.47 44.73 13.68
C GLU A 449 11.46 44.90 15.19
N ILE A 450 12.63 44.67 15.82
CA ILE A 450 12.83 44.89 17.24
C ILE A 450 12.97 46.38 17.52
N SER A 451 12.28 46.88 18.51
CA SER A 451 12.22 48.29 18.86
C SER A 451 12.25 48.52 20.38
N ILE A 452 12.31 49.77 20.77
CA ILE A 452 12.19 50.18 22.18
C ILE A 452 10.84 49.76 22.79
N PHE A 453 9.80 49.62 21.97
CA PHE A 453 8.47 49.18 22.44
C PHE A 453 8.46 47.73 22.92
N ASP A 454 9.34 46.89 22.38
CA ASP A 454 9.48 45.50 22.85
C ASP A 454 10.08 45.47 24.26
N MET A 455 11.10 46.32 24.52
CA MET A 455 11.64 46.52 25.87
C MET A 455 10.58 47.08 26.84
N GLU A 456 9.81 48.09 26.40
CA GLU A 456 8.75 48.68 27.20
C GLU A 456 7.68 47.60 27.55
N ARG A 457 7.37 46.70 26.64
CA ARG A 457 6.42 45.65 26.91
C ARG A 457 6.95 44.63 27.94
N ILE A 458 8.21 44.19 27.83
CA ILE A 458 8.84 43.39 28.90
C ILE A 458 8.75 44.09 30.23
N GLN A 459 9.10 45.40 30.27
CA GLN A 459 9.03 46.21 31.51
C GLN A 459 7.62 46.20 32.10
N LYS A 460 6.59 46.41 31.26
CA LYS A 460 5.18 46.41 31.70
C LYS A 460 4.77 45.06 32.26
N CYS A 461 5.19 43.97 31.62
CA CYS A 461 4.93 42.60 32.11
C CYS A 461 5.60 42.38 33.48
N LEU A 462 6.85 42.79 33.64
CA LEU A 462 7.60 42.61 34.89
C LEU A 462 6.99 43.32 36.10
N ILE A 463 6.33 44.45 35.85
CA ILE A 463 5.67 45.22 36.92
C ILE A 463 4.16 44.98 37.00
N GLY A 464 3.66 43.98 36.26
CA GLY A 464 2.26 43.54 36.29
C GLY A 464 1.27 44.50 35.61
N LEU A 465 1.72 45.35 34.70
CA LEU A 465 0.88 46.26 33.91
C LEU A 465 0.48 45.66 32.55
N ASP A 466 1.06 44.57 32.14
CA ASP A 466 0.75 43.82 30.91
C ASP A 466 0.96 42.31 31.14
N HIS A 467 0.47 41.51 30.25
CA HIS A 467 0.63 40.05 30.25
C HIS A 467 1.11 39.56 28.85
N LEU A 468 1.85 38.46 28.83
CA LEU A 468 2.28 37.80 27.58
C LEU A 468 1.12 37.08 26.90
#